data_aa4948286da0b4951893dd461c74d3df
#
_entry.id   aa4948286da0b4951893dd461c74d3df
#
_cell.length_a   1.000
_cell.length_b   1.000
_cell.length_c   1.000
_cell.angle_alpha   90.00
_cell.angle_beta   90.00
_cell.angle_gamma   90.00
#
_symmetry.space_group_name_H-M   'P 1'
#
loop_
_entity.id
_entity.type
_entity.pdbx_description
1 polymer ?
#
loop_
_entity_poly.entity_id
_entity_poly.type
_entity_poly.pdbx_seq_one_letter_code
_entity_poly.pdbx_strand_id
1 'polypeptide(L)'
;FGFNIIDVRDVASLHRIALEHPDAIGQRLIAANGFIWFREIAALLTNAYPDRKVPLREMPNWLTRFVSVFIRELGTILKDLDVAAQLDNSPAKKLGWQPRTPREAILSGAKRLIDLGIV
;
A
#
# COMPACT_ATOMS: atom_id res chain seq x y z
N PHE A 1 -5.29 1.01 11.10
CA PHE A 1 -4.22 1.59 10.29
C PHE A 1 -4.35 1.15 8.82
N GLY A 2 -3.70 1.84 7.91
CA GLY A 2 -3.75 1.55 6.51
C GLY A 2 -2.51 2.03 5.77
N PHE A 3 -2.48 1.80 4.48
CA PHE A 3 -1.31 2.08 3.65
C PHE A 3 -1.69 2.75 2.33
N ASN A 4 -0.80 3.58 1.83
CA ASN A 4 -0.83 3.98 0.44
C ASN A 4 -0.19 2.85 -0.40
N ILE A 5 -0.98 2.24 -1.25
CA ILE A 5 -0.57 1.07 -2.04
C ILE A 5 -0.17 1.50 -3.45
N ILE A 6 0.84 0.83 -3.95
CA ILE A 6 1.27 0.94 -5.34
C ILE A 6 1.79 -0.41 -5.85
N ASP A 7 1.52 -0.71 -7.10
CA ASP A 7 2.10 -1.87 -7.78
C ASP A 7 3.55 -1.57 -8.20
N VAL A 8 4.45 -2.51 -7.97
CA VAL A 8 5.86 -2.36 -8.31
C VAL A 8 6.09 -2.11 -9.81
N ARG A 9 5.24 -2.65 -10.66
CA ARG A 9 5.28 -2.42 -12.11
C ARG A 9 4.97 -0.98 -12.46
N ASP A 10 4.09 -0.33 -11.70
CA ASP A 10 3.74 1.07 -11.88
C ASP A 10 4.82 2.01 -11.35
N VAL A 11 5.52 1.60 -10.28
CA VAL A 11 6.72 2.29 -9.81
C VAL A 11 7.82 2.26 -10.89
N ALA A 12 8.05 1.10 -11.50
CA ALA A 12 9.02 0.95 -12.60
C ALA A 12 8.63 1.81 -13.81
N SER A 13 7.35 1.82 -14.18
CA SER A 13 6.81 2.66 -15.25
C SER A 13 7.01 4.14 -14.97
N LEU A 14 6.79 4.60 -13.73
CA LEU A 14 7.01 5.99 -13.36
C LEU A 14 8.47 6.39 -13.41
N HIS A 15 9.39 5.50 -13.02
CA HIS A 15 10.83 5.74 -13.17
C HIS A 15 11.21 5.95 -14.64
N ARG A 16 10.67 5.13 -15.53
CA ARG A 16 10.89 5.29 -16.97
C ARG A 16 10.37 6.62 -17.48
N ILE A 17 9.13 7.00 -17.12
CA ILE A 17 8.54 8.30 -17.48
C ILE A 17 9.41 9.45 -16.96
N ALA A 18 9.88 9.36 -15.71
CA ALA A 18 10.73 10.39 -15.10
C ALA A 18 12.07 10.58 -15.84
N LEU A 19 12.61 9.51 -16.42
CA LEU A 19 13.85 9.57 -17.21
C LEU A 19 13.63 10.09 -18.63
N GLU A 20 12.53 9.75 -19.25
CA GLU A 20 12.27 10.02 -20.67
C GLU A 20 11.50 11.31 -20.92
N HIS A 21 10.62 11.73 -19.96
CA HIS A 21 9.76 12.87 -20.17
C HIS A 21 10.43 14.21 -19.79
N PRO A 22 10.54 15.17 -20.71
CA PRO A 22 11.24 16.42 -20.44
C PRO A 22 10.62 17.26 -19.32
N ASP A 23 9.29 17.20 -19.17
CA ASP A 23 8.56 17.93 -18.12
C ASP A 23 8.73 17.31 -16.72
N ALA A 24 9.38 16.16 -16.60
CA ALA A 24 9.70 15.54 -15.31
C ALA A 24 10.92 16.16 -14.63
N ILE A 25 11.72 16.91 -15.39
CA ILE A 25 12.99 17.50 -14.88
C ILE A 25 12.67 18.46 -13.73
N GLY A 26 13.35 18.25 -12.59
CA GLY A 26 13.20 19.07 -11.40
C GLY A 26 11.89 18.86 -10.63
N GLN A 27 11.03 17.93 -11.04
CA GLN A 27 9.78 17.63 -10.35
C GLN A 27 9.92 16.47 -9.36
N ARG A 28 9.19 16.59 -8.24
CA ARG A 28 8.97 15.51 -7.30
C ARG A 28 7.72 14.76 -7.73
N LEU A 29 7.87 13.48 -8.05
CA LEU A 29 6.76 12.61 -8.45
C LEU A 29 6.46 11.62 -7.32
N ILE A 30 5.19 11.54 -6.92
CA ILE A 30 4.75 10.63 -5.87
C ILE A 30 4.17 9.37 -6.52
N ALA A 31 4.80 8.22 -6.22
CA ALA A 31 4.39 6.91 -6.67
C ALA A 31 3.45 6.28 -5.64
N ALA A 32 2.21 6.73 -5.59
CA ALA A 32 1.14 6.15 -4.76
C ALA A 32 -0.18 6.26 -5.50
N ASN A 33 -1.06 5.29 -5.35
CA ASN A 33 -2.37 5.31 -6.04
C ASN A 33 -3.54 4.90 -5.15
N GLY A 34 -3.60 5.46 -3.99
CA GLY A 34 -4.72 5.34 -3.08
C GLY A 34 -4.37 4.69 -1.76
N PHE A 35 -5.10 5.14 -0.74
CA PHE A 35 -5.02 4.63 0.61
C PHE A 35 -6.04 3.52 0.80
N ILE A 36 -5.65 2.45 1.50
CA ILE A 36 -6.53 1.34 1.85
C ILE A 36 -6.27 0.91 3.30
N TRP A 37 -7.34 0.65 4.03
CA TRP A 37 -7.25 0.18 5.41
C TRP A 37 -6.83 -1.29 5.47
N PHE A 38 -6.10 -1.66 6.50
CA PHE A 38 -5.65 -3.03 6.71
C PHE A 38 -6.81 -4.04 6.70
N ARG A 39 -7.93 -3.70 7.32
CA ARG A 39 -9.14 -4.55 7.32
C ARG A 39 -9.71 -4.79 5.92
N GLU A 40 -9.60 -3.80 5.04
CA GLU A 40 -10.06 -3.92 3.65
C GLU A 40 -9.13 -4.84 2.85
N ILE A 41 -7.81 -4.74 3.09
CA ILE A 41 -6.83 -5.66 2.53
C ILE A 41 -7.13 -7.09 2.98
N ALA A 42 -7.36 -7.29 4.29
CA ALA A 42 -7.67 -8.58 4.86
C ALA A 42 -8.98 -9.17 4.29
N ALA A 43 -10.03 -8.35 4.17
CA ALA A 43 -11.29 -8.76 3.55
C ALA A 43 -11.12 -9.17 2.08
N LEU A 44 -10.34 -8.40 1.33
CA LEU A 44 -10.04 -8.64 -0.08
C LEU A 44 -9.30 -9.97 -0.28
N LEU A 45 -8.30 -10.24 0.55
CA LEU A 45 -7.53 -11.48 0.52
C LEU A 45 -8.36 -12.69 0.96
N THR A 46 -9.21 -12.53 1.97
CA THR A 46 -10.12 -13.61 2.44
C THR A 46 -11.12 -13.99 1.36
N ASN A 47 -11.67 -13.01 0.63
CA ASN A 47 -12.60 -13.27 -0.46
C ASN A 47 -11.92 -13.93 -1.65
N ALA A 48 -10.68 -13.55 -1.95
CA ALA A 48 -9.92 -14.12 -3.07
C ALA A 48 -9.36 -15.52 -2.74
N TYR A 49 -9.00 -15.76 -1.49
CA TYR A 49 -8.36 -16.99 -1.01
C TYR A 49 -9.03 -17.52 0.26
N PRO A 50 -10.29 -18.03 0.18
CA PRO A 50 -11.07 -18.45 1.35
C PRO A 50 -10.44 -19.63 2.11
N ASP A 51 -9.60 -20.42 1.45
CA ASP A 51 -8.91 -21.57 2.06
C ASP A 51 -7.69 -21.17 2.92
N ARG A 52 -7.32 -19.88 2.90
CA ARG A 52 -6.17 -19.38 3.65
C ARG A 52 -6.61 -18.59 4.88
N LYS A 53 -5.87 -18.76 5.96
CA LYS A 53 -6.11 -18.02 7.21
C LYS A 53 -5.52 -16.62 7.10
N VAL A 54 -6.37 -15.64 6.77
CA VAL A 54 -6.02 -14.23 6.81
C VAL A 54 -6.49 -13.64 8.14
N PRO A 55 -5.64 -12.97 8.92
CA PRO A 55 -6.07 -12.33 10.17
C PRO A 55 -6.99 -11.16 9.88
N LEU A 56 -8.27 -11.32 10.21
CA LEU A 56 -9.31 -10.29 10.04
C LEU A 56 -9.44 -9.37 11.25
N ARG A 57 -8.91 -9.80 12.42
CA ARG A 57 -9.02 -9.03 13.65
C ARG A 57 -7.90 -8.01 13.75
N GLU A 58 -8.28 -6.76 13.72
CA GLU A 58 -7.40 -5.68 14.17
C GLU A 58 -7.31 -5.71 15.71
N MET A 59 -6.10 -5.49 16.21
CA MET A 59 -5.91 -5.29 17.65
C MET A 59 -6.59 -3.99 18.07
N PRO A 60 -7.43 -3.98 19.12
CA PRO A 60 -8.04 -2.74 19.60
C PRO A 60 -6.99 -1.68 19.92
N ASN A 61 -7.27 -0.43 19.57
CA ASN A 61 -6.32 0.68 19.73
C ASN A 61 -5.77 0.83 21.17
N TRP A 62 -6.58 0.53 22.18
CA TRP A 62 -6.14 0.57 23.58
C TRP A 62 -5.09 -0.52 23.88
N LEU A 63 -5.25 -1.70 23.31
CA LEU A 63 -4.30 -2.81 23.48
C LEU A 63 -3.01 -2.53 22.70
N THR A 64 -3.11 -1.98 21.51
CA THR A 64 -1.95 -1.54 20.71
C THR A 64 -1.14 -0.49 21.47
N ARG A 65 -1.81 0.49 22.11
CA ARG A 65 -1.16 1.48 22.95
C ARG A 65 -0.49 0.87 24.18
N PHE A 66 -1.11 -0.12 24.79
CA PHE A 66 -0.53 -0.81 25.95
C PHE A 66 0.73 -1.62 25.56
N VAL A 67 0.64 -2.35 24.45
CA VAL A 67 1.75 -3.18 23.93
C VAL A 67 2.89 -2.32 23.40
N SER A 68 2.62 -1.13 22.86
CA SER A 68 3.66 -0.22 22.33
C SER A 68 4.62 0.32 23.39
N VAL A 69 4.23 0.26 24.67
CA VAL A 69 5.14 0.59 25.79
C VAL A 69 6.28 -0.42 25.87
N PHE A 70 6.02 -1.67 25.47
CA PHE A 70 6.99 -2.77 25.50
C PHE A 70 7.69 -2.99 24.16
N ILE A 71 7.07 -2.60 23.06
CA ILE A 71 7.61 -2.79 21.71
C ILE A 71 7.78 -1.41 21.05
N ARG A 72 9.01 -0.93 21.03
CA ARG A 72 9.38 0.43 20.57
C ARG A 72 8.97 0.68 19.10
N GLU A 73 8.98 -0.37 18.26
CA GLU A 73 8.60 -0.30 16.86
C GLU A 73 7.11 0.04 16.66
N LEU A 74 6.25 -0.40 17.57
CA LEU A 74 4.82 -0.07 17.53
C LEU A 74 4.53 1.40 17.85
N GLY A 75 5.43 2.09 18.55
CA GLY A 75 5.28 3.50 18.88
C GLY A 75 5.26 4.43 17.67
N THR A 76 5.91 4.05 16.58
CA THR A 76 5.89 4.79 15.31
C THR A 76 4.56 4.63 14.57
N ILE A 77 3.93 3.44 14.66
CA ILE A 77 2.65 3.13 14.01
C ILE A 77 1.49 3.81 14.74
N LEU A 78 1.63 4.10 16.05
CA LEU A 78 0.57 4.72 16.86
C LEU A 78 0.13 6.10 16.35
N LYS A 79 1.04 6.84 15.72
CA LYS A 79 0.75 8.18 15.19
C LYS A 79 -0.16 8.13 13.97
N ASP A 80 -0.18 7.01 13.25
CA ASP A 80 -0.86 6.84 11.98
C ASP A 80 -2.06 5.88 12.05
N LEU A 81 -2.44 5.43 13.27
CA LEU A 81 -3.48 4.42 13.47
C LEU A 81 -4.84 4.79 12.84
N ASP A 82 -5.20 6.08 12.91
CA ASP A 82 -6.50 6.58 12.45
C ASP A 82 -6.36 7.65 11.36
N VAL A 83 -5.17 7.80 10.77
CA VAL A 83 -4.91 8.82 9.75
C VAL A 83 -4.84 8.19 8.36
N ALA A 84 -5.81 8.55 7.51
CA ALA A 84 -5.74 8.25 6.08
C ALA A 84 -4.91 9.32 5.38
N ALA A 85 -3.62 9.05 5.17
CA ALA A 85 -2.75 9.95 4.45
C ALA A 85 -3.11 9.96 2.96
N GLN A 86 -3.68 11.05 2.47
CA GLN A 86 -3.92 11.26 1.05
C GLN A 86 -2.66 11.85 0.41
N LEU A 87 -2.11 11.12 -0.56
CA LEU A 87 -0.97 11.56 -1.34
C LEU A 87 -1.41 12.04 -2.72
N ASP A 88 -0.91 13.19 -3.13
CA ASP A 88 -1.22 13.76 -4.45
C ASP A 88 -0.27 13.21 -5.51
N ASN A 89 -0.80 12.37 -6.38
CA ASN A 89 -0.08 11.81 -7.53
C ASN A 89 -0.40 12.52 -8.86
N SER A 90 -1.11 13.65 -8.81
CA SER A 90 -1.49 14.42 -10.01
C SER A 90 -0.30 14.79 -10.89
N PRO A 91 0.86 15.24 -10.37
CA PRO A 91 2.01 15.53 -11.20
C PRO A 91 2.48 14.35 -12.05
N ALA A 92 2.48 13.13 -11.48
CA ALA A 92 2.84 11.92 -12.20
C ALA A 92 1.81 11.56 -13.27
N LYS A 93 0.51 11.67 -12.96
CA LYS A 93 -0.57 11.41 -13.92
C LYS A 93 -0.57 12.38 -15.09
N LYS A 94 -0.21 13.65 -14.88
CA LYS A 94 -0.06 14.64 -15.94
C LYS A 94 1.02 14.27 -16.96
N LEU A 95 2.01 13.49 -16.56
CA LEU A 95 3.05 12.97 -17.45
C LEU A 95 2.64 11.69 -18.21
N GLY A 96 1.39 11.25 -18.07
CA GLY A 96 0.86 10.06 -18.73
C GLY A 96 0.96 8.78 -17.90
N TRP A 97 1.32 8.87 -16.62
CA TRP A 97 1.36 7.71 -15.73
C TRP A 97 -0.04 7.18 -15.41
N GLN A 98 -0.27 5.89 -15.60
CA GLN A 98 -1.55 5.21 -15.39
C GLN A 98 -1.36 4.04 -14.43
N PRO A 99 -1.36 4.27 -13.11
CA PRO A 99 -1.17 3.23 -12.13
C PRO A 99 -2.40 2.33 -11.99
N ARG A 100 -2.15 1.07 -11.66
CA ARG A 100 -3.18 0.10 -11.30
C ARG A 100 -3.84 0.49 -9.99
N THR A 101 -5.07 -0.01 -9.78
CA THR A 101 -5.78 0.21 -8.52
C THR A 101 -5.09 -0.50 -7.36
N PRO A 102 -5.27 -0.03 -6.10
CA PRO A 102 -4.76 -0.73 -4.92
C PRO A 102 -5.24 -2.19 -4.84
N ARG A 103 -6.48 -2.44 -5.24
CA ARG A 103 -7.05 -3.79 -5.29
C ARG A 103 -6.25 -4.71 -6.22
N GLU A 104 -5.98 -4.27 -7.44
CA GLU A 104 -5.19 -5.02 -8.42
C GLU A 104 -3.76 -5.27 -7.92
N ALA A 105 -3.14 -4.27 -7.30
CA ALA A 105 -1.80 -4.39 -6.73
C ALA A 105 -1.74 -5.45 -5.63
N ILE A 106 -2.71 -5.44 -4.70
CA ILE A 106 -2.79 -6.40 -3.59
C ILE A 106 -2.99 -7.83 -4.11
N LEU A 107 -3.95 -8.03 -5.01
CA LEU A 107 -4.26 -9.35 -5.55
C LEU A 107 -3.11 -9.90 -6.39
N SER A 108 -2.45 -9.07 -7.20
CA SER A 108 -1.27 -9.47 -7.98
C SER A 108 -0.10 -9.86 -7.07
N GLY A 109 0.14 -9.08 -6.01
CA GLY A 109 1.19 -9.37 -5.03
C GLY A 109 0.94 -10.68 -4.30
N ALA A 110 -0.29 -10.89 -3.79
CA ALA A 110 -0.68 -12.13 -3.12
C ALA A 110 -0.55 -13.34 -4.04
N LYS A 111 -1.04 -13.24 -5.28
CA LYS A 111 -0.90 -14.31 -6.27
C LYS A 111 0.57 -14.66 -6.51
N ARG A 112 1.43 -13.66 -6.64
CA ARG A 112 2.86 -13.89 -6.86
C ARG A 112 3.54 -14.62 -5.70
N LEU A 113 3.22 -14.24 -4.46
CA LEU A 113 3.74 -14.91 -3.27
C LEU A 113 3.31 -16.38 -3.19
N ILE A 114 2.05 -16.65 -3.56
CA ILE A 114 1.52 -18.02 -3.62
C ILE A 114 2.21 -18.83 -4.72
N ASP A 115 2.34 -18.26 -5.93
CA ASP A 115 2.96 -18.93 -7.07
C ASP A 115 4.46 -19.25 -6.80
N LEU A 116 5.13 -18.45 -6.00
CA LEU A 116 6.51 -18.67 -5.57
C LEU A 116 6.64 -19.62 -4.36
N GLY A 117 5.53 -20.06 -3.77
CA GLY A 117 5.53 -20.95 -2.62
C GLY A 117 6.03 -20.30 -1.31
N ILE A 118 6.02 -18.96 -1.22
CA ILE A 118 6.47 -18.24 -0.03
C ILE A 118 5.41 -18.29 1.07
N VAL A 119 4.16 -18.35 0.69
CA VAL A 119 2.99 -18.42 1.58
C VAL A 119 2.00 -19.49 1.13
#